data_8dd20776d910679c07babd621543955d
#
_entry.id   8dd20776d910679c07babd621543955d
#
_cell.length_a   1.000
_cell.length_b   1.000
_cell.length_c   1.000
_cell.angle_alpha   90.00
_cell.angle_beta   90.00
_cell.angle_gamma   90.00
#
_symmetry.space_group_name_H-M   'P 1'
#
loop_
_entity.id
_entity.type
_entity.pdbx_description
1 polymer ?
#
loop_
_entity_poly.entity_id
_entity_poly.type
_entity_poly.pdbx_seq_one_letter_code
_entity_poly.pdbx_strand_id
1 'polypeptide(L)'
;MLCISVEEFLFWKKKQLSKGGDQPSFDFLLDCIGGISSSDLNLKSLNPNEDIHLKKNLEFLGSVWDDHLLKSCPIQYLCGITFWRDLKLKVTKKVLIPRPETELIVDIVFNIFRKKSEKLFFAELGTG
;
A
#
# COMPACT_ATOMS: atom_id res chain seq x y z
N MET A 1 -8.34 9.72 -16.67
CA MET A 1 -9.05 9.46 -15.40
C MET A 1 -10.35 8.77 -15.77
N LEU A 2 -10.62 7.61 -15.18
CA LEU A 2 -11.86 6.86 -15.40
C LEU A 2 -12.90 7.31 -14.37
N CYS A 3 -14.12 7.60 -14.82
CA CYS A 3 -15.26 7.85 -13.96
C CYS A 3 -16.19 6.63 -14.04
N ILE A 4 -16.57 6.07 -12.91
CA ILE A 4 -17.35 4.83 -12.82
C ILE A 4 -18.30 4.93 -11.63
N SER A 5 -19.51 4.36 -11.74
CA SER A 5 -20.44 4.32 -10.62
C SER A 5 -19.90 3.49 -9.44
N VAL A 6 -20.31 3.86 -8.23
CA VAL A 6 -19.95 3.11 -7.01
C VAL A 6 -20.37 1.65 -7.13
N GLU A 7 -21.57 1.38 -7.65
CA GLU A 7 -22.12 0.02 -7.78
C GLU A 7 -21.26 -0.85 -8.71
N GLU A 8 -20.92 -0.33 -9.89
CA GLU A 8 -20.09 -1.03 -10.86
C GLU A 8 -18.69 -1.30 -10.31
N PHE A 9 -18.10 -0.31 -9.62
CA PHE A 9 -16.80 -0.48 -8.99
C PHE A 9 -16.82 -1.53 -7.87
N LEU A 10 -17.82 -1.52 -6.99
CA LEU A 10 -17.95 -2.51 -5.92
C LEU A 10 -18.17 -3.93 -6.47
N PHE A 11 -18.96 -4.07 -7.52
CA PHE A 11 -19.12 -5.34 -8.22
C PHE A 11 -17.79 -5.85 -8.79
N TRP A 12 -17.05 -4.98 -9.48
CA TRP A 12 -15.72 -5.31 -9.99
C TRP A 12 -14.73 -5.67 -8.85
N LYS A 13 -14.68 -4.88 -7.77
CA LYS A 13 -13.84 -5.16 -6.58
C LYS A 13 -14.12 -6.54 -6.01
N LYS A 14 -15.39 -6.88 -5.81
CA LYS A 14 -15.82 -8.20 -5.33
C LYS A 14 -15.36 -9.31 -6.24
N LYS A 15 -15.48 -9.13 -7.56
CA LYS A 15 -15.01 -10.10 -8.57
C LYS A 15 -13.49 -10.29 -8.51
N GLN A 16 -12.71 -9.23 -8.32
CA GLN A 16 -11.25 -9.36 -8.19
C GLN A 16 -10.87 -10.13 -6.92
N LEU A 17 -11.44 -9.78 -5.78
CA LEU A 17 -11.17 -10.45 -4.50
C LEU A 17 -11.60 -11.90 -4.49
N SER A 18 -12.62 -12.30 -5.26
CA SER A 18 -13.01 -13.70 -5.38
C SER A 18 -11.98 -14.58 -6.10
N LYS A 19 -11.02 -14.00 -6.81
CA LYS A 19 -9.90 -14.74 -7.42
C LYS A 19 -8.86 -15.19 -6.38
N GLY A 20 -8.85 -14.58 -5.19
CA GLY A 20 -7.90 -14.82 -4.10
C GLY A 20 -7.20 -13.55 -3.65
N GLY A 21 -6.22 -13.72 -2.74
CA GLY A 21 -5.50 -12.63 -2.12
C GLY A 21 -6.23 -12.04 -0.91
N ASP A 22 -5.61 -11.07 -0.27
CA ASP A 22 -6.16 -10.40 0.91
C ASP A 22 -6.62 -8.98 0.60
N GLN A 23 -7.62 -8.53 1.34
CA GLN A 23 -8.19 -7.19 1.15
C GLN A 23 -7.19 -6.07 1.42
N PRO A 24 -6.32 -6.11 2.44
CA PRO A 24 -5.32 -5.06 2.64
C PRO A 24 -4.38 -4.87 1.44
N SER A 25 -3.94 -5.93 0.79
CA SER A 25 -3.12 -5.83 -0.43
C SER A 25 -3.89 -5.22 -1.60
N PHE A 26 -5.18 -5.57 -1.74
CA PHE A 26 -6.02 -4.99 -2.77
C PHE A 26 -6.30 -3.50 -2.52
N ASP A 27 -6.59 -3.13 -1.28
CA ASP A 27 -6.80 -1.74 -0.89
C ASP A 27 -5.53 -0.89 -1.07
N PHE A 28 -4.35 -1.47 -0.79
CA PHE A 28 -3.06 -0.85 -1.08
C PHE A 28 -2.86 -0.59 -2.58
N LEU A 29 -3.22 -1.54 -3.44
CA LEU A 29 -3.22 -1.36 -4.90
C LEU A 29 -4.10 -0.20 -5.33
N LEU A 30 -5.33 -0.14 -4.80
CA LEU A 30 -6.29 0.90 -5.13
C LEU A 30 -5.81 2.29 -4.71
N ASP A 31 -5.23 2.41 -3.52
CA ASP A 31 -4.68 3.68 -3.03
C ASP A 31 -3.47 4.12 -3.87
N CYS A 32 -2.50 3.24 -4.07
CA CYS A 32 -1.24 3.58 -4.73
C CYS A 32 -1.38 3.82 -6.23
N ILE A 33 -2.12 2.97 -6.93
CA ILE A 33 -2.23 2.97 -8.41
C ILE A 33 -3.60 3.47 -8.85
N GLY A 34 -4.67 3.04 -8.17
CA GLY A 34 -6.04 3.44 -8.48
C GLY A 34 -6.32 4.89 -8.10
N GLY A 35 -5.67 5.39 -7.06
CA GLY A 35 -5.84 6.76 -6.56
C GLY A 35 -7.13 6.95 -5.75
N ILE A 36 -7.61 5.87 -5.14
CA ILE A 36 -8.74 5.91 -4.20
C ILE A 36 -8.37 5.17 -2.92
N SER A 37 -8.46 5.84 -1.78
CA SER A 37 -8.23 5.23 -0.48
C SER A 37 -9.43 4.39 -0.02
N SER A 38 -9.18 3.44 0.90
CA SER A 38 -10.26 2.67 1.53
C SER A 38 -11.24 3.56 2.29
N SER A 39 -10.77 4.65 2.90
CA SER A 39 -11.61 5.62 3.60
C SER A 39 -12.55 6.35 2.65
N ASP A 40 -12.02 6.84 1.52
CA ASP A 40 -12.83 7.51 0.50
C ASP A 40 -13.85 6.55 -0.13
N LEU A 41 -13.43 5.31 -0.39
CA LEU A 41 -14.32 4.30 -0.93
C LEU A 41 -15.46 3.98 0.03
N ASN A 42 -15.18 3.86 1.33
CA ASN A 42 -16.21 3.62 2.33
C ASN A 42 -17.20 4.78 2.42
N LEU A 43 -16.72 6.03 2.38
CA LEU A 43 -17.60 7.21 2.37
C LEU A 43 -18.49 7.23 1.12
N LYS A 44 -17.92 6.99 -0.06
CA LYS A 44 -18.67 6.95 -1.32
C LYS A 44 -19.67 5.79 -1.40
N SER A 45 -19.37 4.67 -0.77
CA SER A 45 -20.29 3.52 -0.73
C SER A 45 -21.58 3.80 0.06
N LEU A 46 -21.60 4.87 0.88
CA LEU A 46 -22.81 5.32 1.56
C LEU A 46 -23.73 6.15 0.66
N ASN A 47 -23.23 6.61 -0.49
CA ASN A 47 -23.98 7.40 -1.46
C ASN A 47 -23.88 6.77 -2.86
N PRO A 48 -24.83 5.87 -3.23
CA PRO A 48 -24.78 5.13 -4.51
C PRO A 48 -24.79 6.02 -5.76
N ASN A 49 -25.22 7.27 -5.63
CA ASN A 49 -25.27 8.23 -6.74
C ASN A 49 -23.94 8.95 -6.99
N GLU A 50 -22.93 8.68 -6.17
CA GLU A 50 -21.59 9.24 -6.39
C GLU A 50 -20.81 8.41 -7.39
N ASP A 51 -19.91 9.11 -8.10
CA ASP A 51 -18.96 8.47 -9.00
C ASP A 51 -17.59 8.29 -8.34
N ILE A 52 -16.92 7.23 -8.73
CA ILE A 52 -15.53 6.94 -8.37
C ILE A 52 -14.63 7.39 -9.52
N HIS A 53 -13.64 8.20 -9.17
CA HIS A 53 -12.63 8.67 -10.11
C HIS A 53 -11.34 7.88 -9.90
N LEU A 54 -10.95 7.11 -10.91
CA LEU A 54 -9.73 6.29 -10.86
C LEU A 54 -8.66 6.88 -11.77
N LYS A 55 -7.40 6.81 -11.33
CA LYS A 55 -6.23 7.20 -12.11
C LYS A 55 -5.93 6.22 -13.25
N LYS A 56 -6.33 4.96 -13.09
CA LYS A 56 -6.16 3.87 -14.05
C LYS A 56 -7.49 3.18 -14.29
N ASN A 57 -7.65 2.56 -15.48
CA ASN A 57 -8.84 1.78 -15.79
C ASN A 57 -8.88 0.45 -15.02
N LEU A 58 -10.07 -0.16 -14.95
CA LEU A 58 -10.29 -1.41 -14.22
C LEU A 58 -9.53 -2.59 -14.82
N GLU A 59 -9.32 -2.60 -16.13
CA GLU A 59 -8.56 -3.64 -16.82
C GLU A 59 -7.10 -3.63 -16.36
N PHE A 60 -6.46 -2.46 -16.34
CA PHE A 60 -5.09 -2.31 -15.85
C PHE A 60 -4.96 -2.68 -14.36
N LEU A 61 -5.87 -2.20 -13.51
CA LEU A 61 -5.87 -2.56 -12.08
C LEU A 61 -6.06 -4.06 -11.88
N GLY A 62 -6.95 -4.67 -12.66
CA GLY A 62 -7.17 -6.11 -12.66
C GLY A 62 -5.93 -6.89 -13.10
N SER A 63 -5.21 -6.42 -14.13
CA SER A 63 -3.98 -7.08 -14.59
C SER A 63 -2.85 -7.03 -13.55
N VAL A 64 -2.72 -5.92 -12.81
CA VAL A 64 -1.75 -5.81 -11.70
C VAL A 64 -2.12 -6.76 -10.56
N TRP A 65 -3.41 -6.88 -10.27
CA TRP A 65 -3.89 -7.84 -9.28
C TRP A 65 -3.63 -9.28 -9.69
N ASP A 66 -3.89 -9.62 -10.93
CA ASP A 66 -3.59 -10.95 -11.48
C ASP A 66 -2.08 -11.25 -11.43
N ASP A 67 -1.21 -10.29 -11.72
CA ASP A 67 0.24 -10.43 -11.56
C ASP A 67 0.64 -10.68 -10.09
N HIS A 68 -0.01 -10.02 -9.13
CA HIS A 68 0.20 -10.28 -7.71
C HIS A 68 -0.13 -11.73 -7.35
N LEU A 69 -1.29 -12.21 -7.78
CA LEU A 69 -1.79 -13.56 -7.45
C LEU A 69 -0.99 -14.66 -8.18
N LEU A 70 -0.85 -14.55 -9.50
CA LEU A 70 -0.27 -15.61 -10.32
C LEU A 70 1.25 -15.73 -10.17
N LYS A 71 1.93 -14.61 -9.99
CA LYS A 71 3.40 -14.58 -9.86
C LYS A 71 3.88 -14.55 -8.42
N SER A 72 2.97 -14.62 -7.45
CA SER A 72 3.29 -14.46 -6.01
C SER A 72 4.19 -13.24 -5.75
N CYS A 73 3.96 -12.16 -6.50
CA CYS A 73 4.76 -10.95 -6.41
C CYS A 73 4.16 -10.02 -5.34
N PRO A 74 4.90 -9.64 -4.28
CA PRO A 74 4.41 -8.69 -3.30
C PRO A 74 3.84 -7.44 -3.95
N ILE A 75 2.68 -7.00 -3.50
CA ILE A 75 1.97 -5.88 -4.11
C ILE A 75 2.79 -4.58 -4.05
N GLN A 76 3.64 -4.41 -3.04
CA GLN A 76 4.53 -3.27 -2.88
C GLN A 76 5.52 -3.14 -4.06
N TYR A 77 6.03 -4.27 -4.58
CA TYR A 77 6.90 -4.24 -5.76
C TYR A 77 6.16 -3.86 -7.04
N LEU A 78 4.90 -4.25 -7.17
CA LEU A 78 4.06 -3.87 -8.31
C LEU A 78 3.67 -2.38 -8.24
N CYS A 79 3.43 -1.88 -7.02
CA CYS A 79 3.17 -0.47 -6.76
C CYS A 79 4.46 0.40 -6.78
N GLY A 80 5.63 -0.22 -6.61
CA GLY A 80 6.93 0.47 -6.57
C GLY A 80 7.18 1.25 -5.28
N ILE A 81 6.31 1.11 -4.29
CA ILE A 81 6.40 1.80 -3.01
C ILE A 81 5.99 0.88 -1.86
N THR A 82 6.46 1.22 -0.66
CA THR A 82 5.97 0.70 0.61
C THR A 82 5.95 1.82 1.65
N PHE A 83 5.16 1.64 2.70
CA PHE A 83 5.19 2.51 3.87
C PHE A 83 5.93 1.80 5.00
N TRP A 84 6.75 2.55 5.72
CA TRP A 84 7.43 2.10 6.91
C TRP A 84 7.44 3.24 7.91
N ARG A 85 6.69 3.10 9.02
CA ARG A 85 6.29 4.19 9.92
C ARG A 85 5.59 5.30 9.11
N ASP A 86 6.06 6.51 9.22
CA ASP A 86 5.61 7.72 8.50
C ASP A 86 6.34 7.94 7.16
N LEU A 87 7.25 7.04 6.79
CA LEU A 87 8.04 7.16 5.59
C LEU A 87 7.40 6.41 4.41
N LYS A 88 7.35 7.06 3.27
CA LYS A 88 7.03 6.46 1.98
C LYS A 88 8.33 6.12 1.24
N LEU A 89 8.62 4.83 1.11
CA LEU A 89 9.86 4.33 0.52
C LEU A 89 9.61 3.79 -0.88
N LYS A 90 10.55 4.05 -1.81
CA LYS A 90 10.57 3.37 -3.11
C LYS A 90 11.11 1.97 -2.94
N VAL A 91 10.45 0.99 -3.54
CA VAL A 91 10.89 -0.40 -3.53
C VAL A 91 10.87 -1.00 -4.92
N THR A 92 11.82 -1.89 -5.18
CA THR A 92 11.91 -2.69 -6.40
C THR A 92 12.26 -4.12 -6.00
N LYS A 93 12.18 -5.07 -6.93
CA LYS A 93 12.58 -6.46 -6.68
C LYS A 93 14.05 -6.64 -6.26
N LYS A 94 14.86 -5.58 -6.35
CA LYS A 94 16.26 -5.58 -5.93
C LYS A 94 16.47 -5.16 -4.48
N VAL A 95 15.41 -4.70 -3.81
CA VAL A 95 15.47 -4.17 -2.44
C VAL A 95 14.49 -4.95 -1.58
N LEU A 96 14.91 -5.33 -0.36
CA LEU A 96 14.02 -5.98 0.59
C LEU A 96 12.93 -4.99 1.05
N ILE A 97 11.68 -5.45 1.08
CA ILE A 97 10.58 -4.69 1.70
C ILE A 97 10.84 -4.65 3.21
N PRO A 98 10.93 -3.45 3.83
CA PRO A 98 11.14 -3.32 5.27
C PRO A 98 10.09 -4.10 6.06
N ARG A 99 10.54 -4.81 7.08
CA ARG A 99 9.65 -5.56 7.95
C ARG A 99 9.13 -4.68 9.08
N PRO A 100 7.84 -4.81 9.47
CA PRO A 100 7.27 -4.03 10.57
C PRO A 100 8.01 -4.23 11.89
N GLU A 101 8.53 -5.45 12.12
CA GLU A 101 9.28 -5.78 13.35
C GLU A 101 10.54 -4.92 13.52
N THR A 102 11.13 -4.47 12.41
CA THR A 102 12.31 -3.58 12.43
C THR A 102 11.98 -2.21 13.02
N GLU A 103 10.71 -1.80 13.01
CA GLU A 103 10.27 -0.54 13.63
C GLU A 103 10.50 -0.50 15.14
N LEU A 104 10.48 -1.66 15.80
CA LEU A 104 10.76 -1.77 17.24
C LEU A 104 12.15 -1.28 17.60
N ILE A 105 13.13 -1.44 16.71
CA ILE A 105 14.51 -0.95 16.94
C ILE A 105 14.49 0.57 17.11
N VAL A 106 13.74 1.28 16.27
CA VAL A 106 13.61 2.74 16.36
C VAL A 106 13.00 3.15 17.68
N ASP A 107 11.94 2.47 18.12
CA ASP A 107 11.27 2.78 19.38
C ASP A 107 12.18 2.53 20.59
N ILE A 108 12.95 1.44 20.57
CA ILE A 108 13.94 1.13 21.61
C ILE A 108 15.00 2.22 21.66
N VAL A 109 15.60 2.57 20.53
CA VAL A 109 16.63 3.61 20.43
C VAL A 109 16.06 4.95 20.92
N PHE A 110 14.88 5.33 20.48
CA PHE A 110 14.22 6.57 20.90
C PHE A 110 13.99 6.61 22.42
N ASN A 111 13.51 5.50 22.99
CA ASN A 111 13.27 5.41 24.44
C ASN A 111 14.55 5.51 25.28
N ILE A 112 15.65 4.93 24.79
CA ILE A 112 16.95 4.97 25.49
C ILE A 112 17.55 6.38 25.43
N PHE A 113 17.46 7.06 24.30
CA PHE A 113 18.24 8.26 24.05
C PHE A 113 17.46 9.57 24.18
N ARG A 114 16.11 9.56 24.13
CA ARG A 114 15.29 10.79 24.19
C ARG A 114 15.54 11.69 25.40
N LYS A 115 16.09 11.15 26.50
CA LYS A 115 16.38 11.89 27.74
C LYS A 115 17.84 12.29 27.88
N LYS A 116 18.69 11.94 26.92
CA LYS A 116 20.11 12.26 26.94
C LYS A 116 20.33 13.61 26.26
N SER A 117 20.99 14.55 26.97
CA SER A 117 21.40 15.84 26.43
C SER A 117 22.80 15.80 25.82
N GLU A 118 23.48 14.68 25.91
CA GLU A 118 24.85 14.51 25.41
C GLU A 118 24.86 14.35 23.90
N LYS A 119 25.93 14.77 23.27
CA LYS A 119 26.19 14.56 21.85
C LYS A 119 26.40 13.06 21.59
N LEU A 120 25.55 12.47 20.76
CA LEU A 120 25.60 11.05 20.43
C LEU A 120 26.21 10.84 19.05
N PHE A 121 26.95 9.77 18.90
CA PHE A 121 27.45 9.28 17.63
C PHE A 121 26.75 7.97 17.30
N PHE A 122 26.25 7.87 16.08
CA PHE A 122 25.58 6.68 15.57
C PHE A 122 26.37 6.11 14.40
N ALA A 123 26.43 4.80 14.31
CA ALA A 123 26.96 4.09 13.16
C ALA A 123 25.94 3.05 12.71
N GLU A 124 25.63 3.05 11.43
CA GLU A 124 24.84 2.02 10.78
C GLU A 124 25.78 1.10 9.99
N LEU A 125 25.69 -0.20 10.25
CA LEU A 125 26.54 -1.21 9.62
C LEU A 125 25.70 -2.09 8.72
N GLY A 126 26.16 -2.30 7.48
CA GLY A 126 25.49 -3.20 6.53
C GLY A 126 24.26 -2.59 5.85
N THR A 127 24.30 -1.32 5.55
CA THR A 127 23.24 -0.59 4.84
C THR A 127 22.97 -1.09 3.41
N GLY A 128 23.86 -1.83 2.80
CA GLY A 128 23.68 -2.36 1.45
C GLY A 128 23.92 -1.36 0.34
#